data_165051a67bc6c58c552f6622dab1cc41
#
_entry.id   165051a67bc6c58c552f6622dab1cc41
#
_cell.length_a   1.000
_cell.length_b   1.000
_cell.length_c   1.000
_cell.angle_alpha   90.00
_cell.angle_beta   90.00
_cell.angle_gamma   90.00
#
_symmetry.space_group_name_H-M   'P 1'
#
loop_
_entity.id
_entity.type
_entity.pdbx_description
1 polymer ?
#
loop_
_entity_poly.entity_id
_entity_poly.type
_entity_poly.pdbx_seq_one_letter_code
_entity_poly.pdbx_strand_id
1 'polypeptide(L)'
;MSLCAGHGPLGRDPAGWAHPPLPDGAVFVEPHPRRIQAVLNGHTVIDTEHALLVHRRDQPLRYAFPAAEVSGLPTEALPEQPGYLHVRWDAVDTWLEEGRVLVHYPPNPYHRVDCRPGHRGLRVSVAGTVLVDTTDTVVLFETALPPRLYVDKAHVRTELLRRSETSSYCNYKGQATYWSAVIDDVTVADVAWSYDDPLPESSPIRGMLSFDETRAEVLAELPGGGCHT
;
A
#
# COMPACT_ATOMS: atom_id res chain seq x y z
N MET A 1 3.77 -15.61 4.43
CA MET A 1 2.35 -15.49 4.87
C MET A 1 2.19 -14.10 5.46
N SER A 2 1.25 -13.29 4.98
CA SER A 2 1.05 -11.94 5.50
C SER A 2 0.20 -11.99 6.76
N LEU A 3 0.66 -11.37 7.84
CA LEU A 3 -0.04 -11.25 9.12
C LEU A 3 -0.55 -9.83 9.37
N CYS A 4 -0.61 -8.99 8.32
CA CYS A 4 -1.06 -7.62 8.49
C CYS A 4 -2.58 -7.52 8.69
N ALA A 5 -2.98 -6.44 9.33
CA ALA A 5 -4.36 -6.01 9.37
C ALA A 5 -4.92 -5.81 7.93
N GLY A 6 -6.21 -5.82 7.81
CA GLY A 6 -6.90 -5.72 6.53
C GLY A 6 -7.09 -7.09 5.87
N HIS A 7 -6.37 -7.35 4.80
CA HIS A 7 -6.57 -8.54 3.96
C HIS A 7 -5.66 -9.73 4.30
N GLY A 8 -4.80 -9.65 5.32
CA GLY A 8 -3.94 -10.76 5.76
C GLY A 8 -4.69 -11.83 6.56
N PRO A 9 -4.01 -12.90 7.03
CA PRO A 9 -4.61 -13.98 7.82
C PRO A 9 -5.27 -13.53 9.12
N LEU A 10 -4.86 -12.40 9.67
CA LEU A 10 -5.44 -11.78 10.87
C LEU A 10 -6.39 -10.62 10.53
N GLY A 11 -6.61 -10.32 9.25
CA GLY A 11 -7.49 -9.25 8.82
C GLY A 11 -8.97 -9.61 8.90
N ARG A 12 -9.82 -8.59 8.79
CA ARG A 12 -11.28 -8.75 8.74
C ARG A 12 -11.71 -9.52 7.48
N ASP A 13 -11.07 -9.21 6.35
CA ASP A 13 -11.33 -9.84 5.05
C ASP A 13 -10.06 -10.58 4.60
N PRO A 14 -9.76 -11.76 5.18
CA PRO A 14 -8.52 -12.46 4.90
C PRO A 14 -8.47 -12.94 3.45
N ALA A 15 -7.28 -12.90 2.85
CA ALA A 15 -7.03 -13.42 1.49
C ALA A 15 -7.14 -14.95 1.38
N GLY A 16 -7.38 -15.62 2.49
CA GLY A 16 -7.53 -17.06 2.62
C GLY A 16 -7.99 -17.42 4.02
N TRP A 17 -7.92 -18.68 4.37
CA TRP A 17 -8.32 -19.18 5.70
C TRP A 17 -7.22 -20.00 6.34
N ALA A 18 -7.16 -19.97 7.67
CA ALA A 18 -6.30 -20.83 8.46
C ALA A 18 -7.03 -22.11 8.90
N HIS A 19 -6.30 -23.23 8.91
CA HIS A 19 -6.81 -24.48 9.47
C HIS A 19 -5.78 -25.10 10.44
N PRO A 20 -6.09 -25.27 11.73
CA PRO A 20 -7.34 -24.85 12.39
C PRO A 20 -7.51 -23.33 12.36
N PRO A 21 -8.76 -22.81 12.56
CA PRO A 21 -8.99 -21.39 12.64
C PRO A 21 -8.11 -20.72 13.70
N LEU A 22 -7.63 -19.51 13.38
CA LEU A 22 -6.88 -18.73 14.35
C LEU A 22 -7.79 -18.34 15.52
N PRO A 23 -7.32 -18.44 16.77
CA PRO A 23 -8.12 -18.04 17.93
C PRO A 23 -8.40 -16.52 17.89
N ASP A 24 -9.54 -16.14 18.48
CA ASP A 24 -9.84 -14.74 18.71
C ASP A 24 -8.75 -14.12 19.62
N GLY A 25 -8.32 -12.90 19.27
CA GLY A 25 -7.26 -12.23 20.01
C GLY A 25 -5.84 -12.74 19.72
N ALA A 26 -5.65 -13.57 18.69
CA ALA A 26 -4.31 -13.97 18.27
C ALA A 26 -3.42 -12.75 18.02
N VAL A 27 -2.22 -12.76 18.59
CA VAL A 27 -1.20 -11.74 18.45
C VAL A 27 0.08 -12.41 17.97
N PHE A 28 0.71 -11.84 16.97
CA PHE A 28 2.04 -12.27 16.53
C PHE A 28 3.03 -11.16 16.80
N VAL A 29 4.09 -11.47 17.53
CA VAL A 29 5.15 -10.52 17.88
C VAL A 29 6.46 -11.08 17.33
N GLU A 30 7.17 -10.24 16.58
CA GLU A 30 8.44 -10.61 15.99
C GLU A 30 9.52 -9.56 16.21
N PRO A 31 10.79 -9.95 16.34
CA PRO A 31 11.90 -9.01 16.27
C PRO A 31 11.89 -8.27 14.92
N HIS A 32 12.12 -6.97 14.97
CA HIS A 32 12.20 -6.14 13.77
C HIS A 32 13.59 -5.50 13.69
N PRO A 33 14.60 -6.25 13.19
CA PRO A 33 16.01 -5.84 13.23
C PRO A 33 16.33 -4.78 12.15
N ARG A 34 15.63 -3.67 12.23
CA ARG A 34 15.84 -2.49 11.40
C ARG A 34 15.96 -1.28 12.31
N ARG A 35 16.79 -0.35 11.92
CA ARG A 35 16.93 0.90 12.66
C ARG A 35 15.65 1.71 12.55
N ILE A 36 14.97 1.86 13.68
CA ILE A 36 13.76 2.70 13.80
C ILE A 36 14.15 3.98 14.50
N GLN A 37 13.80 5.10 13.89
CA GLN A 37 14.00 6.41 14.47
C GLN A 37 12.66 7.15 14.56
N ALA A 38 12.52 7.95 15.62
CA ALA A 38 11.40 8.87 15.78
C ALA A 38 11.90 10.27 16.12
N VAL A 39 11.31 11.28 15.49
CA VAL A 39 11.63 12.68 15.69
C VAL A 39 10.44 13.41 16.28
N LEU A 40 10.67 14.17 17.35
CA LEU A 40 9.69 15.04 18.00
C LEU A 40 10.30 16.42 18.23
N ASN A 41 9.63 17.48 17.76
CA ASN A 41 10.10 18.86 17.86
C ASN A 41 11.55 19.05 17.33
N GLY A 42 11.88 18.36 16.23
CA GLY A 42 13.20 18.42 15.59
C GLY A 42 14.31 17.62 16.30
N HIS A 43 13.99 16.91 17.39
CA HIS A 43 14.95 16.07 18.12
C HIS A 43 14.63 14.58 17.92
N THR A 44 15.68 13.76 17.72
CA THR A 44 15.53 12.32 17.72
C THR A 44 15.24 11.83 19.14
N VAL A 45 14.07 11.22 19.33
CA VAL A 45 13.58 10.72 20.62
C VAL A 45 13.60 9.21 20.72
N ILE A 46 13.69 8.52 19.59
CA ILE A 46 13.94 7.09 19.48
C ILE A 46 14.99 6.88 18.39
N ASP A 47 15.97 6.03 18.65
CA ASP A 47 16.95 5.54 17.69
C ASP A 47 17.42 4.15 18.14
N THR A 48 16.88 3.10 17.54
CA THR A 48 17.10 1.72 18.00
C THR A 48 16.96 0.69 16.88
N GLU A 49 17.66 -0.44 17.06
CA GLU A 49 17.52 -1.66 16.27
C GLU A 49 16.83 -2.80 17.06
N HIS A 50 16.29 -2.48 18.25
CA HIS A 50 15.68 -3.46 19.16
C HIS A 50 14.15 -3.42 19.12
N ALA A 51 13.57 -2.86 18.05
CA ALA A 51 12.12 -2.82 17.92
C ALA A 51 11.51 -4.21 17.73
N LEU A 52 10.30 -4.38 18.24
CA LEU A 52 9.42 -5.48 17.88
C LEU A 52 8.33 -4.95 16.94
N LEU A 53 7.91 -5.80 16.01
CA LEU A 53 6.73 -5.57 15.20
C LEU A 53 5.58 -6.42 15.74
N VAL A 54 4.46 -5.79 16.01
CA VAL A 54 3.30 -6.42 16.65
C VAL A 54 2.13 -6.43 15.67
N HIS A 55 1.65 -7.63 15.39
CA HIS A 55 0.51 -7.91 14.53
C HIS A 55 -0.68 -8.31 15.40
N ARG A 56 -1.78 -7.59 15.26
CA ARG A 56 -3.06 -7.90 15.90
C ARG A 56 -4.15 -7.98 14.85
N ARG A 57 -5.13 -8.83 15.11
CA ARG A 57 -6.28 -8.95 14.23
C ARG A 57 -7.00 -7.61 14.09
N ASP A 58 -7.34 -7.25 12.87
CA ASP A 58 -8.10 -6.04 12.51
C ASP A 58 -7.47 -4.70 12.97
N GLN A 59 -6.16 -4.69 13.24
CA GLN A 59 -5.43 -3.50 13.66
C GLN A 59 -4.24 -3.23 12.73
N PRO A 60 -3.85 -1.95 12.56
CA PRO A 60 -2.58 -1.60 11.95
C PRO A 60 -1.42 -2.22 12.73
N LEU A 61 -0.32 -2.49 12.03
CA LEU A 61 0.93 -2.88 12.68
C LEU A 61 1.41 -1.80 13.64
N ARG A 62 2.05 -2.23 14.72
CA ARG A 62 2.61 -1.32 15.71
C ARG A 62 4.04 -1.73 16.03
N TYR A 63 4.88 -0.73 16.25
CA TYR A 63 6.18 -0.95 16.88
C TYR A 63 6.02 -1.04 18.39
N ALA A 64 6.86 -1.87 19.01
CA ALA A 64 7.11 -1.86 20.44
C ALA A 64 8.62 -1.79 20.69
N PHE A 65 9.02 -1.08 21.73
CA PHE A 65 10.42 -0.74 22.04
C PHE A 65 10.76 -1.15 23.46
N PRO A 66 12.03 -1.44 23.76
CA PRO A 66 12.47 -1.58 25.14
C PRO A 66 12.07 -0.35 25.96
N ALA A 67 11.51 -0.57 27.15
CA ALA A 67 10.98 0.52 27.99
C ALA A 67 12.04 1.60 28.31
N ALA A 68 13.31 1.21 28.39
CA ALA A 68 14.42 2.13 28.66
C ALA A 68 14.70 3.09 27.49
N GLU A 69 14.27 2.76 26.27
CA GLU A 69 14.59 3.52 25.06
C GLU A 69 13.47 4.51 24.66
N VAL A 70 12.35 4.51 25.37
CA VAL A 70 11.17 5.34 25.06
C VAL A 70 10.70 6.19 26.23
N SER A 71 11.60 6.50 27.15
CA SER A 71 11.27 7.33 28.32
C SER A 71 10.80 8.74 27.93
N GLY A 72 9.74 9.21 28.59
CA GLY A 72 9.19 10.55 28.33
C GLY A 72 8.19 10.63 27.17
N LEU A 73 7.95 9.55 26.46
CA LEU A 73 6.91 9.47 25.42
C LEU A 73 5.62 8.86 25.98
N PRO A 74 4.45 9.18 25.39
CA PRO A 74 3.21 8.48 25.68
C PRO A 74 3.29 7.03 25.23
N THR A 75 3.21 6.09 26.17
CA THR A 75 3.39 4.66 25.92
C THR A 75 2.25 3.82 26.47
N GLU A 76 2.06 2.64 25.87
CA GLU A 76 1.15 1.61 26.31
C GLU A 76 1.94 0.30 26.55
N ALA A 77 1.61 -0.44 27.59
CA ALA A 77 2.27 -1.73 27.84
C ALA A 77 1.97 -2.73 26.72
N LEU A 78 2.97 -3.57 26.40
CA LEU A 78 2.79 -4.75 25.57
C LEU A 78 2.69 -5.99 26.49
N PRO A 79 1.46 -6.49 26.78
CA PRO A 79 1.29 -7.60 27.72
C PRO A 79 2.00 -8.89 27.27
N GLU A 80 2.09 -9.12 25.96
CA GLU A 80 2.69 -10.29 25.35
C GLU A 80 4.22 -10.32 25.49
N GLN A 81 4.84 -9.14 25.70
CA GLN A 81 6.30 -9.04 25.88
C GLN A 81 6.60 -8.03 27.01
N PRO A 82 6.68 -8.48 28.28
CA PRO A 82 7.04 -7.62 29.39
C PRO A 82 8.40 -6.94 29.19
N GLY A 83 8.47 -5.65 29.52
CA GLY A 83 9.66 -4.83 29.29
C GLY A 83 9.66 -4.08 27.96
N TYR A 84 8.65 -4.30 27.10
CA TYR A 84 8.44 -3.52 25.89
C TYR A 84 7.19 -2.67 25.99
N LEU A 85 7.26 -1.49 25.36
CA LEU A 85 6.17 -0.51 25.32
C LEU A 85 5.87 -0.11 23.89
N HIS A 86 4.59 0.01 23.58
CA HIS A 86 4.14 0.68 22.36
C HIS A 86 4.25 2.19 22.52
N VAL A 87 4.74 2.85 21.49
CA VAL A 87 4.61 4.30 21.32
C VAL A 87 3.52 4.55 20.28
N ARG A 88 2.58 5.42 20.59
CA ARG A 88 1.52 5.79 19.65
C ARG A 88 2.12 6.45 18.42
N TRP A 89 1.56 6.15 17.24
CA TRP A 89 2.05 6.68 15.97
C TRP A 89 2.05 8.20 15.92
N ASP A 90 1.01 8.81 16.47
CA ASP A 90 0.79 10.27 16.56
C ASP A 90 1.52 10.97 17.72
N ALA A 91 2.30 10.24 18.50
CA ALA A 91 3.08 10.79 19.61
C ALA A 91 4.37 11.50 19.15
N VAL A 92 4.73 11.39 17.89
CA VAL A 92 5.94 11.97 17.29
C VAL A 92 5.62 12.60 15.92
N ASP A 93 6.48 13.50 15.47
CA ASP A 93 6.26 14.22 14.21
C ASP A 93 6.62 13.34 12.99
N THR A 94 7.67 12.53 13.13
CA THR A 94 8.21 11.74 12.01
C THR A 94 8.74 10.39 12.49
N TRP A 95 8.35 9.35 11.81
CA TRP A 95 8.93 8.02 11.93
C TRP A 95 9.85 7.74 10.75
N LEU A 96 10.99 7.08 11.00
CA LEU A 96 11.91 6.62 9.97
C LEU A 96 12.28 5.16 10.20
N GLU A 97 12.45 4.43 9.11
CA GLU A 97 13.03 3.08 9.06
C GLU A 97 14.21 3.11 8.10
N GLU A 98 15.39 2.77 8.57
CA GLU A 98 16.66 2.85 7.81
C GLU A 98 16.86 4.22 7.13
N GLY A 99 16.47 5.32 7.85
CA GLY A 99 16.55 6.69 7.34
C GLY A 99 15.44 7.09 6.36
N ARG A 100 14.56 6.17 5.98
CA ARG A 100 13.41 6.47 5.13
C ARG A 100 12.22 6.90 5.97
N VAL A 101 11.61 8.02 5.63
CA VAL A 101 10.38 8.49 6.27
C VAL A 101 9.25 7.49 6.02
N LEU A 102 8.58 7.11 7.11
CA LEU A 102 7.39 6.28 7.09
C LEU A 102 6.13 7.14 7.11
N VAL A 103 5.11 6.68 6.40
CA VAL A 103 3.81 7.34 6.32
C VAL A 103 2.72 6.37 6.79
N HIS A 104 1.79 6.86 7.60
CA HIS A 104 0.60 6.18 8.12
C HIS A 104 0.83 5.13 9.21
N TYR A 105 1.70 4.13 9.01
CA TYR A 105 1.93 3.02 9.97
C TYR A 105 3.19 2.22 9.58
N PRO A 106 3.71 1.37 10.48
CA PRO A 106 4.83 0.47 10.16
C PRO A 106 4.54 -0.38 8.93
N PRO A 107 5.43 -0.41 7.92
CA PRO A 107 5.27 -1.31 6.76
C PRO A 107 5.31 -2.78 7.19
N ASN A 108 4.46 -3.59 6.58
CA ASN A 108 4.44 -5.02 6.83
C ASN A 108 5.53 -5.73 6.01
N PRO A 109 6.50 -6.43 6.63
CA PRO A 109 7.56 -7.13 5.90
C PRO A 109 7.06 -8.30 5.04
N TYR A 110 5.84 -8.80 5.29
CA TYR A 110 5.22 -9.88 4.51
C TYR A 110 4.32 -9.37 3.38
N HIS A 111 4.10 -8.07 3.30
CA HIS A 111 3.34 -7.47 2.21
C HIS A 111 4.25 -7.33 0.99
N ARG A 112 3.91 -8.03 -0.07
CA ARG A 112 4.69 -8.05 -1.30
C ARG A 112 3.93 -7.39 -2.43
N VAL A 113 4.67 -6.66 -3.27
CA VAL A 113 4.26 -6.23 -4.61
C VAL A 113 5.08 -7.01 -5.63
N ASP A 114 4.42 -7.61 -6.62
CA ASP A 114 5.05 -8.38 -7.69
C ASP A 114 4.50 -7.90 -9.03
N CYS A 115 5.34 -7.30 -9.85
CA CYS A 115 4.97 -6.76 -11.16
C CYS A 115 5.46 -7.70 -12.26
N ARG A 116 4.54 -8.14 -13.14
CA ARG A 116 4.82 -9.07 -14.23
C ARG A 116 4.39 -8.52 -15.58
N PRO A 117 5.24 -8.53 -16.62
CA PRO A 117 4.78 -8.31 -17.99
C PRO A 117 3.67 -9.32 -18.32
N GLY A 118 2.54 -8.86 -18.82
CA GLY A 118 1.32 -9.66 -18.76
C GLY A 118 0.65 -10.01 -20.07
N HIS A 119 0.81 -9.29 -21.13
CA HIS A 119 0.09 -9.49 -22.41
C HIS A 119 -1.43 -9.75 -22.24
N ARG A 120 -2.03 -9.12 -21.21
CA ARG A 120 -3.45 -9.26 -20.89
C ARG A 120 -4.23 -8.09 -21.45
N GLY A 121 -5.38 -8.38 -22.04
CA GLY A 121 -6.26 -7.37 -22.61
C GLY A 121 -6.70 -6.35 -21.57
N LEU A 122 -6.56 -5.07 -21.92
CA LEU A 122 -7.08 -3.94 -21.18
C LEU A 122 -7.78 -2.99 -22.15
N ARG A 123 -9.08 -2.80 -21.93
CA ARG A 123 -9.84 -1.76 -22.61
C ARG A 123 -10.46 -0.83 -21.55
N VAL A 124 -10.27 0.45 -21.72
CA VAL A 124 -10.82 1.47 -20.82
C VAL A 124 -11.59 2.49 -21.63
N SER A 125 -12.80 2.80 -21.20
CA SER A 125 -13.61 3.89 -21.76
C SER A 125 -14.15 4.81 -20.66
N VAL A 126 -14.28 6.10 -21.01
CA VAL A 126 -14.84 7.13 -20.16
C VAL A 126 -15.82 7.95 -21.00
N ALA A 127 -17.02 8.16 -20.51
CA ALA A 127 -18.09 8.87 -21.25
C ALA A 127 -18.25 8.35 -22.70
N GLY A 128 -18.18 7.02 -22.90
CA GLY A 128 -18.30 6.37 -24.20
C GLY A 128 -17.05 6.47 -25.11
N THR A 129 -16.01 7.18 -24.69
CA THR A 129 -14.76 7.35 -25.46
C THR A 129 -13.69 6.38 -24.96
N VAL A 130 -13.14 5.58 -25.88
CA VAL A 130 -12.06 4.64 -25.57
C VAL A 130 -10.75 5.39 -25.35
N LEU A 131 -10.14 5.20 -24.17
CA LEU A 131 -8.85 5.77 -23.80
C LEU A 131 -7.70 4.76 -23.98
N VAL A 132 -7.98 3.48 -23.78
CA VAL A 132 -7.02 2.37 -23.85
C VAL A 132 -7.67 1.20 -24.56
N ASP A 133 -6.92 0.55 -25.45
CA ASP A 133 -7.27 -0.76 -26.04
C ASP A 133 -5.96 -1.46 -26.43
N THR A 134 -5.45 -2.33 -25.55
CA THR A 134 -4.14 -2.95 -25.74
C THR A 134 -4.02 -4.26 -24.97
N THR A 135 -3.05 -5.08 -25.38
CA THR A 135 -2.60 -6.26 -24.62
C THR A 135 -1.20 -6.07 -24.02
N ASP A 136 -0.57 -4.92 -24.27
CA ASP A 136 0.75 -4.61 -23.70
C ASP A 136 0.56 -4.00 -22.30
N THR A 137 0.53 -4.87 -21.30
CA THR A 137 0.22 -4.52 -19.92
C THR A 137 1.21 -5.15 -18.94
N VAL A 138 1.32 -4.55 -17.76
CA VAL A 138 1.96 -5.15 -16.60
C VAL A 138 0.90 -5.52 -15.59
N VAL A 139 0.90 -6.77 -15.15
CA VAL A 139 0.05 -7.23 -14.04
C VAL A 139 0.78 -6.98 -12.73
N LEU A 140 0.17 -6.22 -11.85
CA LEU A 140 0.65 -6.05 -10.48
C LEU A 140 -0.16 -6.95 -9.55
N PHE A 141 0.54 -7.85 -8.86
CA PHE A 141 0.02 -8.65 -7.75
C PHE A 141 0.46 -8.01 -6.45
N GLU A 142 -0.47 -7.73 -5.60
CA GLU A 142 -0.23 -7.18 -4.27
C GLU A 142 -0.81 -8.11 -3.22
N THR A 143 -0.07 -8.37 -2.15
CA THR A 143 -0.53 -9.29 -1.09
C THR A 143 -1.93 -8.94 -0.63
N ALA A 144 -2.84 -9.92 -0.73
CA ALA A 144 -4.23 -9.84 -0.29
C ALA A 144 -5.11 -8.80 -1.01
N LEU A 145 -4.68 -8.30 -2.17
CA LEU A 145 -5.47 -7.42 -3.03
C LEU A 145 -5.72 -8.07 -4.39
N PRO A 146 -6.80 -7.72 -5.08
CA PRO A 146 -7.03 -8.16 -6.45
C PRO A 146 -5.88 -7.72 -7.37
N PRO A 147 -5.51 -8.54 -8.36
CA PRO A 147 -4.54 -8.15 -9.38
C PRO A 147 -5.01 -6.90 -10.12
N ARG A 148 -4.04 -6.09 -10.57
CA ARG A 148 -4.34 -4.84 -11.27
C ARG A 148 -3.46 -4.69 -12.50
N LEU A 149 -4.03 -4.20 -13.60
CA LEU A 149 -3.29 -3.93 -14.82
C LEU A 149 -2.76 -2.49 -14.83
N TYR A 150 -1.52 -2.37 -15.27
CA TYR A 150 -0.85 -1.11 -15.58
C TYR A 150 -0.48 -1.09 -17.06
N VAL A 151 -0.58 0.07 -17.68
CA VAL A 151 -0.34 0.28 -19.10
C VAL A 151 0.58 1.48 -19.32
N ASP A 152 1.53 1.36 -20.26
CA ASP A 152 2.38 2.48 -20.65
C ASP A 152 1.54 3.60 -21.28
N LYS A 153 1.92 4.84 -21.01
CA LYS A 153 1.27 6.03 -21.56
C LYS A 153 1.23 6.07 -23.09
N ALA A 154 2.17 5.37 -23.75
CA ALA A 154 2.19 5.23 -25.21
C ALA A 154 0.94 4.52 -25.78
N HIS A 155 0.25 3.70 -24.98
CA HIS A 155 -0.98 3.01 -25.34
C HIS A 155 -2.24 3.72 -24.82
N VAL A 156 -2.10 4.93 -24.29
CA VAL A 156 -3.19 5.68 -23.69
C VAL A 156 -3.41 6.98 -24.46
N ARG A 157 -4.64 7.35 -24.69
CA ARG A 157 -5.00 8.65 -25.26
C ARG A 157 -4.78 9.78 -24.23
N THR A 158 -3.50 10.06 -23.95
CA THR A 158 -3.07 11.00 -22.91
C THR A 158 -3.48 12.45 -23.21
N GLU A 159 -3.76 12.79 -24.46
CA GLU A 159 -4.30 14.08 -24.85
C GLU A 159 -5.68 14.39 -24.22
N LEU A 160 -6.40 13.33 -23.81
CA LEU A 160 -7.69 13.40 -23.11
C LEU A 160 -7.54 13.39 -21.58
N LEU A 161 -6.32 13.27 -21.08
CA LEU A 161 -6.06 13.25 -19.63
C LEU A 161 -5.43 14.55 -19.16
N ARG A 162 -5.78 14.93 -17.93
CA ARG A 162 -5.16 16.08 -17.23
C ARG A 162 -4.75 15.60 -15.84
N ARG A 163 -3.51 15.94 -15.46
CA ARG A 163 -3.04 15.68 -14.10
C ARG A 163 -3.89 16.48 -13.11
N SER A 164 -4.35 15.82 -12.03
CA SER A 164 -5.09 16.48 -10.96
C SER A 164 -4.15 16.84 -9.79
N GLU A 165 -4.67 17.62 -8.85
CA GLU A 165 -3.96 17.96 -7.62
C GLU A 165 -4.05 16.85 -6.58
N THR A 166 -4.83 15.79 -6.86
CA THR A 166 -4.98 14.65 -5.96
C THR A 166 -3.68 13.85 -5.88
N SER A 167 -3.33 13.45 -4.68
CA SER A 167 -2.22 12.56 -4.42
C SER A 167 -2.53 11.63 -3.25
N SER A 168 -1.89 10.47 -3.22
CA SER A 168 -1.95 9.55 -2.08
C SER A 168 -0.61 8.85 -1.90
N TYR A 169 -0.39 8.25 -0.74
CA TYR A 169 0.83 7.51 -0.48
C TYR A 169 0.52 6.06 -0.14
N CYS A 170 1.23 5.15 -0.78
CA CYS A 170 1.22 3.73 -0.48
C CYS A 170 2.56 3.32 0.13
N ASN A 171 2.56 2.68 1.29
CA ASN A 171 3.80 2.23 1.95
C ASN A 171 4.64 1.25 1.11
N TYR A 172 4.05 0.65 0.08
CA TYR A 172 4.69 -0.38 -0.76
C TYR A 172 4.97 0.07 -2.19
N LYS A 173 4.27 1.10 -2.69
CA LYS A 173 4.40 1.62 -4.06
C LYS A 173 4.93 3.06 -4.11
N GLY A 174 4.78 3.82 -3.03
CA GLY A 174 5.22 5.22 -2.96
C GLY A 174 4.09 6.21 -3.22
N GLN A 175 4.47 7.41 -3.70
CA GLN A 175 3.56 8.51 -3.98
C GLN A 175 2.81 8.28 -5.29
N ALA A 176 1.49 8.22 -5.22
CA ALA A 176 0.61 8.18 -6.39
C ALA A 176 0.20 9.60 -6.83
N THR A 177 0.12 9.80 -8.13
CA THR A 177 -0.43 10.97 -8.79
C THR A 177 -1.65 10.57 -9.59
N TYR A 178 -2.62 11.47 -9.72
CA TYR A 178 -3.90 11.14 -10.33
C TYR A 178 -4.15 11.92 -11.62
N TRP A 179 -5.02 11.35 -12.46
CA TRP A 179 -5.34 11.87 -13.76
C TRP A 179 -6.85 11.88 -13.97
N SER A 180 -7.37 13.04 -14.38
CA SER A 180 -8.78 13.22 -14.73
C SER A 180 -8.95 13.16 -16.24
N ALA A 181 -10.03 12.56 -16.72
CA ALA A 181 -10.38 12.58 -18.14
C ALA A 181 -11.18 13.84 -18.48
N VAL A 182 -10.82 14.45 -19.62
CA VAL A 182 -11.54 15.59 -20.20
C VAL A 182 -11.92 15.20 -21.63
N ILE A 183 -13.21 14.98 -21.85
CA ILE A 183 -13.77 14.48 -23.10
C ILE A 183 -14.91 15.43 -23.48
N ASP A 184 -14.71 16.21 -24.52
CA ASP A 184 -15.61 17.30 -24.91
C ASP A 184 -15.92 18.19 -23.68
N ASP A 185 -17.19 18.31 -23.30
CA ASP A 185 -17.64 19.09 -22.14
C ASP A 185 -17.74 18.29 -20.85
N VAL A 186 -17.31 16.99 -20.86
CA VAL A 186 -17.38 16.11 -19.70
C VAL A 186 -16.02 15.99 -19.06
N THR A 187 -15.94 16.27 -17.76
CA THR A 187 -14.76 16.01 -16.93
C THR A 187 -15.08 14.94 -15.90
N VAL A 188 -14.32 13.84 -15.90
CA VAL A 188 -14.39 12.79 -14.88
C VAL A 188 -13.11 12.83 -14.08
N ALA A 189 -13.22 13.19 -12.80
CA ALA A 189 -12.06 13.36 -11.91
C ALA A 189 -11.41 12.04 -11.57
N ASP A 190 -10.06 12.04 -11.52
CA ASP A 190 -9.22 10.97 -10.96
C ASP A 190 -9.54 9.56 -11.50
N VAL A 191 -9.76 9.46 -12.80
CA VAL A 191 -10.08 8.18 -13.47
C VAL A 191 -8.90 7.22 -13.51
N ALA A 192 -7.68 7.74 -13.34
CA ALA A 192 -6.45 6.94 -13.36
C ALA A 192 -5.44 7.48 -12.35
N TRP A 193 -4.48 6.62 -12.01
CA TRP A 193 -3.32 7.01 -11.22
C TRP A 193 -2.03 6.43 -11.79
N SER A 194 -0.90 7.03 -11.40
CA SER A 194 0.44 6.55 -11.71
C SER A 194 1.39 6.74 -10.52
N TYR A 195 2.49 6.00 -10.52
CA TYR A 195 3.61 6.18 -9.61
C TYR A 195 4.79 6.67 -10.45
N ASP A 196 5.08 7.98 -10.41
CA ASP A 196 6.15 8.58 -11.23
C ASP A 196 7.54 8.21 -10.69
N ASP A 197 7.66 8.08 -9.36
CA ASP A 197 8.85 7.57 -8.67
C ASP A 197 8.46 6.49 -7.65
N PRO A 198 8.17 5.27 -8.14
CA PRO A 198 7.74 4.17 -7.29
C PRO A 198 8.87 3.64 -6.42
N LEU A 199 8.49 3.01 -5.29
CA LEU A 199 9.42 2.24 -4.48
C LEU A 199 10.03 1.08 -5.28
N PRO A 200 11.21 0.56 -4.89
CA PRO A 200 11.99 -0.41 -5.68
C PRO A 200 11.20 -1.61 -6.20
N GLU A 201 10.35 -2.23 -5.37
CA GLU A 201 9.54 -3.40 -5.76
C GLU A 201 8.49 -3.07 -6.83
N SER A 202 8.10 -1.81 -6.93
CA SER A 202 7.12 -1.32 -7.90
C SER A 202 7.77 -0.62 -9.10
N SER A 203 9.09 -0.66 -9.22
CA SER A 203 9.81 0.01 -10.33
C SER A 203 9.33 -0.36 -11.74
N PRO A 204 8.84 -1.60 -12.03
CA PRO A 204 8.34 -1.93 -13.36
C PRO A 204 7.10 -1.15 -13.80
N ILE A 205 6.35 -0.55 -12.87
CA ILE A 205 5.16 0.26 -13.19
C ILE A 205 5.44 1.77 -13.19
N ARG A 206 6.72 2.18 -13.16
CA ARG A 206 7.11 3.60 -13.16
C ARG A 206 6.44 4.36 -14.30
N GLY A 207 5.66 5.39 -13.95
CA GLY A 207 4.98 6.26 -14.89
C GLY A 207 3.83 5.63 -15.68
N MET A 208 3.58 4.32 -15.52
CA MET A 208 2.42 3.65 -16.11
C MET A 208 1.13 4.08 -15.44
N LEU A 209 0.02 3.96 -16.15
CA LEU A 209 -1.31 4.26 -15.67
C LEU A 209 -2.07 2.99 -15.28
N SER A 210 -2.82 3.05 -14.19
CA SER A 210 -3.90 2.14 -13.86
C SER A 210 -5.19 2.93 -13.68
N PHE A 211 -6.34 2.30 -13.89
CA PHE A 211 -7.63 2.97 -13.98
C PHE A 211 -8.59 2.55 -12.87
N ASP A 212 -9.42 3.49 -12.45
CA ASP A 212 -10.44 3.29 -11.41
C ASP A 212 -11.75 2.81 -12.05
N GLU A 213 -12.09 1.55 -11.81
CA GLU A 213 -13.31 0.90 -12.30
C GLU A 213 -14.61 1.48 -11.74
N THR A 214 -14.54 2.34 -10.72
CA THR A 214 -15.70 3.08 -10.21
C THR A 214 -15.94 4.37 -10.97
N ARG A 215 -14.97 4.82 -11.79
CA ARG A 215 -14.98 6.10 -12.52
C ARG A 215 -14.81 5.94 -14.02
N ALA A 216 -14.36 4.79 -14.47
CA ALA A 216 -14.20 4.42 -15.87
C ALA A 216 -14.79 3.02 -16.09
N GLU A 217 -15.25 2.77 -17.30
CA GLU A 217 -15.59 1.42 -17.74
C GLU A 217 -14.28 0.69 -18.07
N VAL A 218 -13.90 -0.29 -17.24
CA VAL A 218 -12.65 -1.04 -17.36
C VAL A 218 -12.95 -2.49 -17.67
N LEU A 219 -12.58 -2.94 -18.86
CA LEU A 219 -12.59 -4.34 -19.23
C LEU A 219 -11.16 -4.85 -19.17
N ALA A 220 -10.87 -5.72 -18.20
CA ALA A 220 -9.53 -6.23 -17.93
C ALA A 220 -9.54 -7.76 -17.86
N GLU A 221 -8.63 -8.40 -18.59
CA GLU A 221 -8.37 -9.83 -18.46
C GLU A 221 -7.51 -10.08 -17.23
N LEU A 222 -8.13 -10.36 -16.08
CA LEU A 222 -7.43 -10.60 -14.83
C LEU A 222 -7.29 -12.10 -14.51
N PRO A 223 -6.21 -12.51 -13.79
CA PRO A 223 -6.10 -13.87 -13.27
C PRO A 223 -7.23 -14.18 -12.29
N GLY A 224 -7.81 -15.40 -12.38
CA GLY A 224 -8.86 -15.82 -11.45
C GLY A 224 -10.25 -15.90 -12.07
N GLY A 225 -10.36 -15.69 -13.37
CA GLY A 225 -11.54 -16.00 -14.17
C GLY A 225 -12.67 -15.00 -14.01
N GLY A 226 -12.83 -14.16 -14.90
CA GLY A 226 -13.97 -13.30 -15.09
C GLY A 226 -13.55 -11.93 -15.60
N CYS A 227 -14.09 -11.60 -16.75
CA CYS A 227 -14.21 -10.21 -17.14
C CYS A 227 -15.04 -9.54 -16.04
N HIS A 228 -14.44 -8.72 -15.20
CA HIS A 228 -15.21 -7.88 -14.30
C HIS A 228 -15.85 -6.80 -15.17
N THR A 229 -17.14 -6.96 -15.41
CA THR A 229 -18.00 -5.96 -16.05
C THR A 229 -18.45 -4.93 -15.02
#